data_7349d3b6c6672a4a35e6ef15794c60e2
#
_entry.id   7349d3b6c6672a4a35e6ef15794c60e2
#
_cell.length_a   1.000
_cell.length_b   1.000
_cell.length_c   1.000
_cell.angle_alpha   90.00
_cell.angle_beta   90.00
_cell.angle_gamma   90.00
#
_symmetry.space_group_name_H-M   'P 1'
#
loop_
_entity.id
_entity.type
_entity.pdbx_description
1 polymer ?
#
loop_
_entity_poly.entity_id
_entity_poly.type
_entity_poly.pdbx_seq_one_letter_code
_entity_poly.pdbx_strand_id
1 'polypeptide(L)'
;VTSHNQLLKAVGCHCGAVRFEVEFAENPIVSECNCSICSKSGYLHLIVPAEKFHMVSGKEFLTTYTLGTVVAKHHFCEVCGIKSFYVPRSNPNGFSVNVRCLNEAGDLKYTIKPFDGQHWEKHVAELNTKI
;
A
#
# COMPACT_ATOMS: atom_id res chain seq x y z
N VAL A 1 3.50 24.38 -13.66
CA VAL A 1 2.71 24.01 -13.38
C VAL A 1 2.49 22.92 -13.09
N THR A 2 2.28 22.77 -12.40
CA THR A 2 2.09 21.63 -12.23
C THR A 2 0.84 21.28 -12.38
N SER A 3 0.58 20.65 -13.22
CA SER A 3 -0.63 20.10 -13.39
C SER A 3 -0.86 18.96 -12.49
N HIS A 4 -0.02 18.73 -11.58
CA HIS A 4 -0.17 17.58 -10.78
C HIS A 4 -1.03 17.91 -9.61
N ASN A 5 -2.27 17.53 -9.67
CA ASN A 5 -3.14 17.64 -8.52
C ASN A 5 -2.79 16.53 -7.57
N GLN A 6 -2.25 16.89 -6.42
CA GLN A 6 -2.03 15.93 -5.36
C GLN A 6 -3.34 15.70 -4.63
N LEU A 7 -3.67 14.44 -4.43
CA LEU A 7 -4.84 14.03 -3.67
C LEU A 7 -4.41 13.65 -2.27
N LEU A 8 -5.19 14.03 -1.26
CA LEU A 8 -4.99 13.59 0.11
C LEU A 8 -6.20 12.74 0.47
N LYS A 9 -5.99 11.45 0.73
CA LYS A 9 -7.08 10.51 0.97
C LYS A 9 -6.92 9.81 2.30
N ALA A 10 -8.05 9.62 2.97
CA ALA A 10 -8.12 8.86 4.21
C ALA A 10 -8.22 7.37 3.90
N VAL A 11 -7.45 6.58 4.62
CA VAL A 11 -7.36 5.13 4.44
C VAL A 11 -7.44 4.48 5.82
N GLY A 12 -7.94 3.28 5.89
CA GLY A 12 -7.97 2.58 7.16
C GLY A 12 -8.48 1.16 7.04
N CYS A 13 -8.44 0.48 8.18
CA CYS A 13 -8.96 -0.87 8.28
C CYS A 13 -10.48 -0.86 8.42
N HIS A 14 -11.08 -2.03 8.39
CA HIS A 14 -12.53 -2.15 8.42
C HIS A 14 -13.15 -1.67 9.74
N CYS A 15 -12.54 -2.00 10.88
CA CYS A 15 -13.10 -1.60 12.17
C CYS A 15 -12.84 -0.13 12.51
N GLY A 16 -11.97 0.53 11.77
CA GLY A 16 -11.65 1.94 11.98
C GLY A 16 -10.58 2.20 13.04
N ALA A 17 -10.04 1.17 13.67
CA ALA A 17 -8.99 1.37 14.69
C ALA A 17 -7.72 1.93 14.07
N VAL A 18 -7.36 1.48 12.87
CA VAL A 18 -6.16 1.95 12.16
C VAL A 18 -6.59 2.95 11.10
N ARG A 19 -6.08 4.17 11.19
CA ARG A 19 -6.39 5.25 10.24
C ARG A 19 -5.13 6.01 9.88
N PHE A 20 -5.02 6.38 8.60
CA PHE A 20 -3.92 7.21 8.13
C PHE A 20 -4.37 7.98 6.88
N GLU A 21 -3.52 8.90 6.44
CA GLU A 21 -3.77 9.67 5.23
C GLU A 21 -2.58 9.52 4.30
N VAL A 22 -2.85 9.52 3.01
CA VAL A 22 -1.78 9.43 2.00
C VAL A 22 -1.98 10.49 0.93
N GLU A 23 -0.87 10.99 0.42
CA GLU A 23 -0.85 11.94 -0.68
C GLU A 23 -0.33 11.24 -1.92
N PHE A 24 -0.99 11.45 -3.05
CA PHE A 24 -0.54 10.89 -4.32
C PHE A 24 -1.13 11.70 -5.48
N ALA A 25 -0.51 11.58 -6.65
CA ALA A 25 -0.98 12.28 -7.85
C ALA A 25 -2.25 11.61 -8.40
N GLU A 26 -3.06 12.38 -9.11
CA GLU A 26 -4.24 11.83 -9.78
C GLU A 26 -3.89 10.68 -10.71
N ASN A 27 -4.82 9.76 -10.88
CA ASN A 27 -4.68 8.60 -11.76
C ASN A 27 -3.41 7.78 -11.44
N PRO A 28 -3.24 7.35 -10.19
CA PRO A 28 -2.05 6.60 -9.84
C PRO A 28 -2.02 5.24 -10.53
N ILE A 29 -0.80 4.71 -10.69
CA ILE A 29 -0.62 3.34 -11.15
C ILE A 29 -0.59 2.45 -9.92
N VAL A 30 -1.47 1.47 -9.91
CA VAL A 30 -1.65 0.54 -8.80
C VAL A 30 -1.15 -0.82 -9.26
N SER A 31 -0.29 -1.45 -8.47
CA SER A 31 0.27 -2.76 -8.84
C SER A 31 -0.57 -3.89 -8.27
N GLU A 32 -0.86 -4.88 -9.12
CA GLU A 32 -1.54 -6.10 -8.70
C GLU A 32 -0.51 -7.22 -8.76
N CYS A 33 -0.03 -7.64 -7.60
CA CYS A 33 1.05 -8.63 -7.47
C CYS A 33 0.47 -10.05 -7.36
N ASN A 34 1.11 -10.99 -8.05
CA ASN A 34 0.67 -12.39 -8.05
C ASN A 34 1.40 -13.26 -7.04
N CYS A 35 2.20 -12.70 -6.13
CA CYS A 35 2.84 -13.50 -5.10
C CYS A 35 1.80 -14.07 -4.13
N SER A 36 2.20 -15.08 -3.37
CA SER A 36 1.25 -15.82 -2.53
C SER A 36 0.50 -14.95 -1.53
N ILE A 37 1.19 -14.04 -0.86
CA ILE A 37 0.54 -13.21 0.16
C ILE A 37 -0.35 -12.13 -0.47
N CYS A 38 0.09 -11.54 -1.57
CA CYS A 38 -0.72 -10.52 -2.24
C CYS A 38 -1.96 -11.11 -2.89
N SER A 39 -1.83 -12.30 -3.50
CA SER A 39 -2.97 -12.99 -4.08
C SER A 39 -4.00 -13.35 -3.02
N LYS A 40 -3.55 -13.89 -1.90
CA LYS A 40 -4.47 -14.33 -0.85
C LYS A 40 -5.15 -13.17 -0.14
N SER A 41 -4.47 -12.04 -0.02
CA SER A 41 -5.04 -10.87 0.65
C SER A 41 -5.85 -9.96 -0.26
N GLY A 42 -5.81 -10.18 -1.58
CA GLY A 42 -6.53 -9.32 -2.53
C GLY A 42 -6.01 -7.89 -2.52
N TYR A 43 -4.72 -7.72 -2.34
CA TYR A 43 -4.11 -6.41 -2.11
C TYR A 43 -3.78 -5.70 -3.41
N LEU A 44 -4.17 -4.43 -3.53
CA LEU A 44 -3.80 -3.57 -4.65
C LEU A 44 -2.83 -2.51 -4.14
N HIS A 45 -1.62 -2.49 -4.68
CA HIS A 45 -0.50 -1.71 -4.15
C HIS A 45 -0.42 -0.32 -4.73
N LEU A 46 -0.49 0.69 -3.87
CA LEU A 46 -0.14 2.07 -4.20
C LEU A 46 1.09 2.41 -3.36
N ILE A 47 2.25 2.49 -4.00
CA ILE A 47 3.52 2.73 -3.31
C ILE A 47 3.75 4.23 -3.21
N VAL A 48 3.97 4.72 -1.99
CA VAL A 48 4.23 6.13 -1.73
C VAL A 48 5.50 6.28 -0.89
N PRO A 49 6.25 7.39 -1.03
CA PRO A 49 7.37 7.64 -0.15
C PRO A 49 6.89 7.98 1.26
N ALA A 50 7.77 7.83 2.24
CA ALA A 50 7.40 7.99 3.65
C ALA A 50 6.82 9.37 3.95
N GLU A 51 7.31 10.43 3.30
CA GLU A 51 6.84 11.78 3.55
C GLU A 51 5.40 12.02 3.09
N LYS A 52 4.84 11.12 2.31
CA LYS A 52 3.45 11.21 1.85
C LYS A 52 2.51 10.28 2.59
N PHE A 53 2.98 9.65 3.65
CA PHE A 53 2.20 8.76 4.49
C PHE A 53 2.10 9.37 5.88
N HIS A 54 0.87 9.59 6.37
CA HIS A 54 0.65 10.29 7.64
C HIS A 54 -0.26 9.46 8.53
N MET A 55 0.34 8.83 9.55
CA MET A 55 -0.43 8.03 10.49
C MET A 55 -1.32 8.93 11.36
N VAL A 56 -2.60 8.61 11.44
CA VAL A 56 -3.57 9.38 12.22
C VAL A 56 -3.86 8.72 13.56
N SER A 57 -4.18 7.42 13.54
CA SER A 57 -4.51 6.72 14.79
C SER A 57 -4.35 5.22 14.59
N GLY A 58 -4.23 4.51 15.72
CA GLY A 58 -4.29 3.05 15.70
C GLY A 58 -2.96 2.35 15.54
N LYS A 59 -1.85 3.05 15.64
CA LYS A 59 -0.53 2.41 15.55
C LYS A 59 -0.41 1.26 16.58
N GLU A 60 -0.99 1.42 17.73
CA GLU A 60 -0.93 0.43 18.80
C GLU A 60 -1.73 -0.84 18.47
N PHE A 61 -2.60 -0.80 17.48
CA PHE A 61 -3.39 -1.95 17.05
C PHE A 61 -2.78 -2.72 15.90
N LEU A 62 -1.58 -2.34 15.47
CA LEU A 62 -0.92 -3.01 14.36
C LEU A 62 -0.14 -4.23 14.82
N THR A 63 -0.30 -5.32 14.11
CA THR A 63 0.52 -6.52 14.24
C THR A 63 1.30 -6.69 12.96
N THR A 64 2.50 -7.22 13.05
CA THR A 64 3.39 -7.37 11.90
C THR A 64 3.65 -8.84 11.60
N TYR A 65 3.48 -9.21 10.32
CA TYR A 65 3.80 -10.53 9.82
C TYR A 65 4.98 -10.40 8.85
N THR A 66 5.99 -11.24 9.03
CA THR A 66 7.15 -11.25 8.14
C THR A 66 7.35 -12.65 7.59
N LEU A 67 7.90 -12.73 6.37
CA LEU A 67 8.15 -14.00 5.69
C LEU A 67 9.65 -14.26 5.64
N GLY A 68 10.08 -15.35 6.26
CA GLY A 68 11.48 -15.79 6.16
C GLY A 68 12.47 -14.70 6.53
N THR A 69 13.42 -14.44 5.62
CA THR A 69 14.47 -13.43 5.83
C THR A 69 14.10 -12.08 5.24
N VAL A 70 12.82 -11.87 4.94
CA VAL A 70 12.47 -10.73 4.17
C VAL A 70 12.42 -9.45 4.91
N VAL A 71 12.67 -8.38 4.18
CA VAL A 71 12.65 -7.01 4.70
C VAL A 71 11.22 -6.49 4.80
N ALA A 72 10.29 -7.03 4.04
CA ALA A 72 8.91 -6.58 4.04
C ALA A 72 8.23 -6.79 5.39
N LYS A 73 7.53 -5.76 5.85
CA LYS A 73 6.80 -5.81 7.11
C LYS A 73 5.32 -5.64 6.83
N HIS A 74 4.60 -6.75 6.90
CA HIS A 74 3.16 -6.77 6.58
C HIS A 74 2.37 -6.43 7.84
N HIS A 75 2.00 -5.15 7.95
CA HIS A 75 1.21 -4.67 9.09
C HIS A 75 -0.27 -4.92 8.85
N PHE A 76 -0.97 -5.33 9.86
CA PHE A 76 -2.42 -5.47 9.77
C PHE A 76 -3.06 -5.14 11.11
N CYS A 77 -4.34 -4.78 11.08
CA CYS A 77 -5.07 -4.46 12.30
C CYS A 77 -5.33 -5.73 13.10
N GLU A 78 -4.92 -5.74 14.36
CA GLU A 78 -5.12 -6.93 15.20
C GLU A 78 -6.59 -7.14 15.58
N VAL A 79 -7.42 -6.11 15.46
CA VAL A 79 -8.84 -6.19 15.81
C VAL A 79 -9.66 -6.79 14.65
N CYS A 80 -9.49 -6.29 13.43
CA CYS A 80 -10.30 -6.76 12.29
C CYS A 80 -9.53 -7.57 11.25
N GLY A 81 -8.21 -7.65 11.37
CA GLY A 81 -7.38 -8.45 10.47
C GLY A 81 -7.09 -7.81 9.13
N ILE A 82 -7.56 -6.62 8.87
CA ILE A 82 -7.38 -5.99 7.56
C ILE A 82 -6.00 -5.37 7.43
N LYS A 83 -5.34 -5.67 6.30
CA LYS A 83 -4.03 -5.12 5.96
C LYS A 83 -4.23 -3.91 5.08
N SER A 84 -4.14 -2.72 5.66
CA SER A 84 -4.36 -1.46 4.94
C SER A 84 -3.07 -0.87 4.38
N PHE A 85 -1.92 -1.20 4.96
CA PHE A 85 -0.62 -0.78 4.44
C PHE A 85 0.47 -1.73 4.93
N TYR A 86 1.63 -1.65 4.30
CA TYR A 86 2.81 -2.37 4.78
C TYR A 86 4.08 -1.73 4.22
N VAL A 87 5.23 -2.17 4.71
CA VAL A 87 6.53 -1.73 4.18
C VAL A 87 7.02 -2.78 3.21
N PRO A 88 7.03 -2.48 1.89
CA PRO A 88 7.42 -3.46 0.89
C PRO A 88 8.94 -3.59 0.81
N ARG A 89 9.43 -4.78 0.45
CA ARG A 89 10.87 -4.95 0.33
C ARG A 89 11.43 -4.22 -0.89
N SER A 90 10.62 -3.89 -1.88
CA SER A 90 11.05 -3.11 -3.04
C SER A 90 11.35 -1.66 -2.67
N ASN A 91 10.68 -1.14 -1.64
CA ASN A 91 10.77 0.25 -1.22
C ASN A 91 10.81 0.33 0.30
N PRO A 92 11.94 -0.07 0.93
CA PRO A 92 12.01 -0.14 2.40
C PRO A 92 11.89 1.22 3.09
N ASN A 93 12.09 2.31 2.37
CA ASN A 93 11.91 3.66 2.89
C ASN A 93 10.56 4.27 2.55
N GLY A 94 9.64 3.47 2.06
CA GLY A 94 8.32 3.93 1.70
C GLY A 94 7.25 3.00 2.25
N PHE A 95 6.03 3.20 1.75
CA PHE A 95 4.89 2.38 2.18
C PHE A 95 4.09 1.94 0.96
N SER A 96 3.52 0.75 1.03
CA SER A 96 2.53 0.30 0.08
C SER A 96 1.17 0.39 0.75
N VAL A 97 0.27 1.12 0.13
CA VAL A 97 -1.09 1.33 0.64
C VAL A 97 -2.04 0.47 -0.15
N ASN A 98 -2.97 -0.18 0.54
CA ASN A 98 -4.00 -0.98 -0.12
C ASN A 98 -5.10 -0.06 -0.62
N VAL A 99 -5.19 0.12 -1.93
CA VAL A 99 -6.21 1.00 -2.54
C VAL A 99 -7.62 0.57 -2.16
N ARG A 100 -7.84 -0.72 -1.91
CA ARG A 100 -9.16 -1.23 -1.50
C ARG A 100 -9.57 -0.74 -0.11
N CYS A 101 -8.64 -0.17 0.65
CA CYS A 101 -8.91 0.36 1.99
C CYS A 101 -9.12 1.88 2.01
N LEU A 102 -9.16 2.53 0.85
CA LEU A 102 -9.52 3.95 0.78
C LEU A 102 -10.95 4.13 1.27
N ASN A 103 -11.15 5.06 2.19
CA ASN A 103 -12.47 5.24 2.80
C ASN A 103 -13.49 5.86 1.84
N GLU A 104 -13.03 6.74 0.95
CA GLU A 104 -13.92 7.38 -0.01
C GLU A 104 -13.30 7.28 -1.39
N ALA A 105 -13.33 6.06 -1.94
CA ALA A 105 -12.68 5.77 -3.22
C ALA A 105 -13.62 5.91 -4.42
N GLY A 106 -14.90 6.21 -4.21
CA GLY A 106 -15.91 6.10 -5.25
C GLY A 106 -15.58 6.72 -6.60
N ASP A 107 -14.98 7.92 -6.59
CA ASP A 107 -14.63 8.62 -7.84
C ASP A 107 -13.16 8.50 -8.20
N LEU A 108 -12.39 7.76 -7.43
CA LEU A 108 -10.96 7.64 -7.71
C LEU A 108 -10.73 6.79 -8.96
N LYS A 109 -9.99 7.35 -9.88
CA LYS A 109 -9.57 6.63 -11.07
C LYS A 109 -8.11 6.21 -10.92
N TYR A 110 -7.83 4.96 -11.22
CA TYR A 110 -6.47 4.45 -11.19
C TYR A 110 -6.30 3.36 -12.23
N THR A 111 -5.06 3.12 -12.61
CA THR A 111 -4.72 2.09 -13.60
C THR A 111 -4.08 0.92 -12.87
N ILE A 112 -4.62 -0.27 -13.06
CA ILE A 112 -4.05 -1.49 -12.48
C ILE A 112 -3.00 -2.04 -13.44
N LYS A 113 -1.80 -2.26 -12.93
CA LYS A 113 -0.71 -2.87 -13.70
C LYS A 113 -0.29 -4.17 -13.02
N PRO A 114 -0.36 -5.31 -13.70
CA PRO A 114 0.09 -6.57 -13.12
C PRO A 114 1.58 -6.54 -12.79
N PHE A 115 1.96 -7.16 -11.70
CA PHE A 115 3.34 -7.33 -11.31
C PHE A 115 3.60 -8.79 -10.99
N ASP A 116 4.62 -9.39 -11.62
CA ASP A 116 4.96 -10.80 -11.43
C ASP A 116 5.84 -10.95 -10.18
N GLY A 117 5.19 -10.95 -9.03
CA GLY A 117 5.87 -11.12 -7.75
C GLY A 117 6.36 -12.54 -7.50
N GLN A 118 5.88 -13.51 -8.27
CA GLN A 118 6.40 -14.87 -8.20
C GLN A 118 7.84 -14.92 -8.74
N HIS A 119 8.18 -13.97 -9.60
CA HIS A 119 9.54 -13.78 -10.13
C HIS A 119 10.06 -12.41 -9.73
N TRP A 120 9.97 -12.12 -8.44
CA TRP A 120 10.22 -10.80 -7.88
C TRP A 120 11.56 -10.21 -8.32
N GLU A 121 12.61 -11.00 -8.28
CA GLU A 121 13.96 -10.50 -8.56
C GLU A 121 14.12 -9.99 -9.99
N LYS A 122 13.34 -10.52 -10.93
CA LYS A 122 13.38 -10.07 -12.31
C LYS A 122 12.67 -8.75 -12.53
N HIS A 123 11.69 -8.43 -11.68
CA HIS A 123 10.76 -7.33 -11.94
C HIS A 123 10.78 -6.21 -10.92
N VAL A 124 11.57 -6.34 -9.85
CA VAL A 124 11.55 -5.37 -8.75
C VAL A 124 11.87 -3.95 -9.20
N ALA A 125 12.71 -3.78 -10.23
CA ALA A 125 13.05 -2.46 -10.73
C ALA A 125 11.83 -1.69 -11.23
N GLU A 126 10.79 -2.38 -11.68
CA GLU A 126 9.55 -1.76 -12.12
C GLU A 126 8.84 -1.05 -10.96
N LEU A 127 8.93 -1.61 -9.76
CA LEU A 127 8.31 -1.02 -8.57
C LEU A 127 9.12 0.16 -8.07
N ASN A 128 10.44 0.07 -8.11
CA ASN A 128 11.31 1.13 -7.61
C ASN A 128 11.15 2.44 -8.38
N THR A 129 10.72 2.39 -9.62
CA THR A 129 10.56 3.59 -10.44
C THR A 129 9.24 4.31 -10.20
N LYS A 130 8.38 3.79 -9.33
CA LYS A 130 7.03 4.34 -9.16
C LYS A 130 6.90 5.40 -8.09
N ILE A 131 7.95 5.66 -7.34
CA ILE A 131 7.88 6.68 -6.28
C ILE A 131 8.95 7.74 -6.37
#